data_682120c1f97d729fb5c3d6bee47f02df
#
_entry.id   682120c1f97d729fb5c3d6bee47f02df
#
_cell.length_a   1.000
_cell.length_b   1.000
_cell.length_c   1.000
_cell.angle_alpha   90.00
_cell.angle_beta   90.00
_cell.angle_gamma   90.00
#
_symmetry.space_group_name_H-M   'P 1'
#
loop_
_entity.id
_entity.type
_entity.pdbx_description
1 polymer ?
#
loop_
_entity_poly.entity_id
_entity_poly.type
_entity_poly.pdbx_seq_one_letter_code
_entity_poly.pdbx_strand_id
1 'polypeptide(L)' 'MNNKLLKILLNIIVVILCVWLLYFISVFSIFTFLGRRIGDNVDSQYIIVAIIIIALCILLLGIIVKCILMIMKILKSK' A
#
# COMPACT_ATOMS: atom_id res chain seq x y z
N MET A 1 -0.86 3.96 -31.28
CA MET A 1 -0.39 3.91 -29.93
C MET A 1 -0.39 2.51 -29.38
N ASN A 2 0.69 2.13 -28.77
CA ASN A 2 0.85 0.76 -28.35
C ASN A 2 0.14 0.48 -27.03
N ASN A 3 -0.66 -0.58 -27.01
CA ASN A 3 -1.33 -1.01 -25.80
C ASN A 3 -0.32 -1.35 -24.70
N LYS A 4 0.88 -1.74 -25.07
CA LYS A 4 1.94 -2.04 -24.11
C LYS A 4 2.33 -0.80 -23.30
N LEU A 5 2.51 0.33 -23.98
CA LEU A 5 2.85 1.57 -23.31
C LEU A 5 1.77 2.00 -22.34
N LEU A 6 0.52 1.88 -22.76
CA LEU A 6 -0.60 2.22 -21.90
C LEU A 6 -0.64 1.35 -20.66
N LYS A 7 -0.40 0.06 -20.80
CA LYS A 7 -0.38 -0.88 -19.67
C LYS A 7 0.74 -0.55 -18.68
N ILE A 8 1.93 -0.26 -19.20
CA ILE A 8 3.06 0.10 -18.35
C ILE A 8 2.75 1.39 -17.59
N LEU A 9 2.20 2.37 -18.28
CA LEU A 9 1.85 3.65 -17.67
C LEU A 9 0.82 3.48 -16.57
N LEU A 10 -0.21 2.68 -16.80
CA LEU A 10 -1.24 2.41 -15.82
C LEU A 10 -0.64 1.72 -14.58
N ASN A 11 0.23 0.74 -14.80
CA ASN A 11 0.88 0.04 -13.70
C ASN A 11 1.75 0.99 -12.87
N ILE A 12 2.46 1.89 -13.52
CA ILE A 12 3.28 2.88 -12.82
C ILE A 12 2.41 3.78 -11.96
N ILE A 13 1.29 4.26 -12.51
CA ILE A 13 0.37 5.10 -11.77
C ILE A 13 -0.17 4.37 -10.54
N VAL A 14 -0.55 3.11 -10.71
CA VAL A 14 -1.07 2.29 -9.61
C VAL A 14 0.00 2.14 -8.52
N VAL A 15 1.23 1.88 -8.91
CA VAL A 15 2.34 1.73 -7.95
C VAL A 15 2.55 3.02 -7.16
N ILE A 16 2.56 4.16 -7.85
CA ILE A 16 2.73 5.46 -7.20
C ILE A 16 1.59 5.70 -6.19
N LEU A 17 0.35 5.43 -6.59
CA LEU A 17 -0.78 5.60 -5.71
C LEU A 17 -0.70 4.68 -4.50
N CYS A 18 -0.28 3.44 -4.70
CA CYS A 18 -0.14 2.48 -3.61
C CYS A 18 0.94 2.91 -2.62
N VAL A 19 2.07 3.39 -3.11
CA VAL A 19 3.14 3.90 -2.25
C VAL A 19 2.66 5.10 -1.45
N TRP A 20 1.92 5.98 -2.09
CA TRP A 20 1.35 7.16 -1.43
C TRP A 20 0.40 6.76 -0.32
N LEU A 21 -0.49 5.81 -0.60
CA LEU A 21 -1.42 5.30 0.39
C LEU A 21 -0.69 4.63 1.55
N LEU A 22 0.36 3.86 1.27
CA LEU A 22 1.16 3.23 2.30
C LEU A 22 1.80 4.28 3.21
N TYR A 23 2.31 5.35 2.62
CA TYR A 23 2.89 6.44 3.38
C TYR A 23 1.85 7.07 4.31
N PHE A 24 0.67 7.36 3.78
CA PHE A 24 -0.42 7.93 4.57
C PHE A 24 -0.83 7.02 5.72
N ILE A 25 -1.00 5.74 5.43
CA ILE A 25 -1.39 4.76 6.44
C ILE A 25 -0.33 4.67 7.53
N SER A 26 0.94 4.68 7.13
CA SER A 26 2.06 4.62 8.08
C SER A 26 2.06 5.83 9.02
N VAL A 27 1.96 7.01 8.46
CA VAL A 27 1.93 8.25 9.25
C VAL A 27 0.74 8.26 10.20
N PHE A 28 -0.43 7.89 9.69
CA PHE A 28 -1.64 7.83 10.50
C PHE A 28 -1.50 6.82 11.64
N SER A 29 -0.88 5.68 11.34
CA SER A 29 -0.65 4.64 12.35
C SER A 29 0.27 5.13 13.45
N ILE A 30 1.35 5.79 13.09
CA ILE A 30 2.30 6.34 14.05
C ILE A 30 1.60 7.37 14.93
N PHE A 31 0.81 8.24 14.34
CA PHE A 31 0.06 9.25 15.10
C PHE A 31 -0.90 8.61 16.09
N THR A 32 -1.61 7.60 15.64
CA THR A 32 -2.57 6.90 16.50
C THR A 32 -1.85 6.20 17.65
N PHE A 33 -0.72 5.58 17.37
CA PHE A 33 0.07 4.89 18.38
C PHE A 33 0.60 5.86 19.43
N LEU A 34 1.15 6.98 18.99
CA LEU A 34 1.70 7.98 19.90
C LEU A 34 0.61 8.62 20.74
N GLY A 35 -0.53 8.93 20.13
CA GLY A 35 -1.63 9.52 20.87
C GLY A 35 -2.19 8.60 21.92
N ARG A 36 -2.23 7.30 21.64
CA ARG A 36 -2.78 6.33 22.57
C ARG A 36 -1.82 5.92 23.68
N ARG A 37 -0.54 6.06 23.42
CA ARG A 37 0.46 5.73 24.43
C ARG A 37 0.33 6.60 25.67
N ILE A 38 -0.18 7.79 25.49
CA ILE A 38 -0.43 8.71 26.58
C ILE A 38 -1.73 8.36 27.31
N GLY A 39 -2.63 7.68 26.63
CA GLY A 39 -3.98 7.46 27.09
C GLY A 39 -4.28 6.15 27.76
N ASP A 40 -3.33 5.33 28.09
CA ASP A 40 -3.49 4.22 29.03
C ASP A 40 -4.16 2.95 28.61
N ASN A 41 -5.30 2.95 27.98
CA ASN A 41 -6.08 1.73 27.82
C ASN A 41 -6.06 1.23 26.39
N VAL A 42 -5.62 -0.03 26.25
CA VAL A 42 -5.68 -0.71 24.95
C VAL A 42 -7.09 -1.25 24.78
N ASP A 43 -7.92 -0.49 24.07
CA ASP A 43 -9.26 -0.94 23.75
C ASP A 43 -9.23 -1.99 22.65
N SER A 44 -10.23 -2.89 22.67
CA SER A 44 -10.36 -3.88 21.60
C SER A 44 -10.55 -3.20 20.23
N GLN A 45 -11.16 -2.04 20.20
CA GLN A 45 -11.28 -1.27 18.95
C GLN A 45 -9.93 -0.92 18.37
N TYR A 46 -8.98 -0.60 19.22
CA TYR A 46 -7.63 -0.27 18.78
C TYR A 46 -6.94 -1.47 18.12
N ILE A 47 -7.13 -2.65 18.69
CA ILE A 47 -6.56 -3.87 18.12
C ILE A 47 -7.18 -4.16 16.75
N ILE A 48 -8.49 -3.97 16.60
CA ILE A 48 -9.19 -4.16 15.34
C ILE A 48 -8.65 -3.21 14.28
N VAL A 49 -8.47 -1.95 14.63
CA VAL A 49 -7.93 -0.95 13.70
C VAL A 49 -6.51 -1.32 13.27
N ALA A 50 -5.69 -1.79 14.20
CA ALA A 50 -4.33 -2.22 13.89
C ALA A 50 -4.33 -3.39 12.91
N ILE A 51 -5.21 -4.37 13.12
CA ILE A 51 -5.32 -5.52 12.23
C ILE A 51 -5.73 -5.08 10.83
N ILE A 52 -6.70 -4.16 10.74
CA ILE A 52 -7.16 -3.64 9.45
C ILE A 52 -6.02 -2.93 8.73
N ILE A 53 -5.25 -2.12 9.43
CA ILE A 53 -4.12 -1.39 8.84
C ILE A 53 -3.08 -2.37 8.31
N ILE A 54 -2.75 -3.40 9.08
CA ILE A 54 -1.78 -4.41 8.67
C ILE A 54 -2.28 -5.14 7.42
N ALA A 55 -3.55 -5.52 7.41
CA ALA A 55 -4.15 -6.20 6.25
C ALA A 55 -4.08 -5.33 5.00
N LEU A 56 -4.39 -4.05 5.14
CA LEU A 56 -4.33 -3.11 4.02
C LEU A 56 -2.89 -2.97 3.50
N CYS A 57 -1.93 -2.89 4.40
CA CYS A 57 -0.51 -2.79 4.01
C CYS A 57 -0.07 -4.02 3.22
N ILE A 58 -0.45 -5.21 3.67
CA ILE A 58 -0.10 -6.45 2.98
C ILE A 58 -0.74 -6.47 1.59
N LEU A 59 -2.00 -6.06 1.51
CA LEU A 59 -2.72 -6.03 0.24
C LEU A 59 -2.05 -5.08 -0.74
N LEU A 60 -1.70 -3.88 -0.28
CA LEU A 60 -1.04 -2.89 -1.12
C LEU A 60 0.32 -3.36 -1.60
N LEU A 61 1.09 -3.98 -0.71
CA LEU A 61 2.39 -4.54 -1.08
C LEU A 61 2.24 -5.63 -2.14
N GLY A 62 1.24 -6.48 -2.00
CA GLY A 62 0.94 -7.50 -3.00
C GLY A 62 0.63 -6.90 -4.36
N ILE A 63 -0.17 -5.83 -4.38
CA ILE A 63 -0.50 -5.14 -5.63
C ILE A 63 0.76 -4.54 -6.26
N ILE A 64 1.61 -3.91 -5.46
CA ILE A 64 2.86 -3.31 -5.95
C ILE A 64 3.74 -4.36 -6.58
N VAL A 65 3.94 -5.50 -5.91
CA VAL A 65 4.76 -6.59 -6.42
C VAL A 65 4.19 -7.11 -7.73
N LYS A 66 2.87 -7.30 -7.78
CA LYS A 66 2.23 -7.79 -8.99
C LYS A 66 2.41 -6.81 -10.15
N CYS A 67 2.28 -5.53 -9.90
CA CYS A 67 2.46 -4.50 -10.93
C CYS A 67 3.90 -4.51 -11.44
N ILE A 68 4.87 -4.60 -10.54
CA ILE A 68 6.28 -4.64 -10.92
C ILE A 68 6.58 -5.86 -11.78
N LEU A 69 6.06 -7.02 -11.38
CA LEU A 69 6.24 -8.25 -12.15
C LEU A 69 5.61 -8.13 -13.54
N MET A 70 4.45 -7.53 -13.63
CA MET A 70 3.80 -7.31 -14.92
C MET A 70 4.61 -6.41 -15.81
N ILE A 71 5.14 -5.32 -15.26
CA ILE A 71 5.97 -4.39 -16.04
C ILE A 71 7.20 -5.12 -16.55
N MET A 72 7.85 -5.89 -15.69
CA MET A 72 9.02 -6.66 -16.08
C MET A 72 8.71 -7.68 -17.17
N LYS A 73 7.55 -8.32 -17.05
CA LYS A 73 7.12 -9.31 -18.05
C LYS A 73 6.90 -8.64 -19.41
N ILE A 74 6.27 -7.47 -19.42
CA ILE A 74 6.03 -6.75 -20.66
C ILE A 74 7.34 -6.30 -21.29
N LEU A 75 8.27 -5.82 -20.48
CA LEU A 75 9.58 -5.39 -20.97
C LEU A 75 10.40 -6.56 -21.50
N LYS A 76 10.28 -7.71 -20.87
CA LYS A 76 11.01 -8.90 -21.26
C LYS A 76 10.42 -9.56 -22.50
N SER A 77 9.14 -9.37 -22.71
CA SER A 77 8.42 -9.99 -23.82
C SER A 77 8.73 -9.34 -25.17
N LYS A 78 9.60 -8.41 -25.17
CA LYS A 78 10.00 -7.73 -26.40
C LYS A 78 10.84 -8.67 -27.27
#